data_efc3237d225bf39908df0e6c25f2c674
#
_entry.id   efc3237d225bf39908df0e6c25f2c674
#
_cell.length_a   1.000
_cell.length_b   1.000
_cell.length_c   1.000
_cell.angle_alpha   90.00
_cell.angle_beta   90.00
_cell.angle_gamma   90.00
#
_symmetry.space_group_name_H-M   'P 1'
#
loop_
_entity.id
_entity.type
_entity.pdbx_description
1 polymer ?
#
loop_
_entity_poly.entity_id
_entity_poly.type
_entity_poly.pdbx_seq_one_letter_code
_entity_poly.pdbx_strand_id
1 'polypeptide(L)'
;MHPADPFTYDLGINKYQNDYYLYVAPTVNLNFGGDFGASLTVPLNFLMYDVDPKQENSKIGKLRSFDYNEKSDYLRVINNIWFGQFGKYTPGEITYSAYLGKMFDGYIGHGTIVNRYVNNQRLDVYNVGLQADMNSDFGGVQVFTNSIYSREVSSARVYIRPIAIGFKLFDIISGRSRLLSMLTVGQGNVADEAGRRKVYEEVGAEEKESYRALIEDQKTKEKKEEMIPAEKKPEKPQNLKELFNQDNFSNRFAIGYTTAFDNKAPLELKFDTTGRLKVDDNNNPLVRSTEKLTITGFDFEYKLLSSKYIELTPYYDVNKIKQIDNAKGTHYGAILRLGGKDIYLQVKPEYRNMSATYIPMYFDSFYELERYQSNLQSNIPQTKLEAAKLADPDAAKIKGYFTTVLFNFYRIAIESNYENYSGPNNSRIFVGVYVPLGTLVLLNGYYMKKGFDENKEAFKLDDRSQGALELAINLGFAAVRLQNVRKWVYDTASGQYQAQDEQKVLFSSNLTF
;
A
#
# COMPACT_ATOMS: atom_id res chain seq x y z
N MET A 1 -11.21 0.22 14.46
CA MET A 1 -12.35 0.41 13.51
C MET A 1 -13.63 0.09 14.29
N HIS A 2 -14.65 0.97 14.24
CA HIS A 2 -15.97 0.57 14.71
C HIS A 2 -16.50 -0.53 13.79
N PRO A 3 -17.22 -1.52 14.32
CA PRO A 3 -17.84 -2.52 13.48
C PRO A 3 -18.78 -1.79 12.51
N ALA A 4 -18.49 -1.91 11.21
CA ALA A 4 -19.40 -1.42 10.19
C ALA A 4 -20.72 -2.21 10.30
N ASP A 5 -21.84 -1.55 10.04
CA ASP A 5 -23.11 -2.25 10.00
C ASP A 5 -23.04 -3.44 9.03
N PRO A 6 -23.58 -4.61 9.40
CA PRO A 6 -23.47 -5.82 8.59
C PRO A 6 -24.04 -5.63 7.18
N PHE A 7 -25.00 -4.75 7.03
CA PHE A 7 -25.63 -4.43 5.75
C PHE A 7 -25.77 -2.92 5.59
N THR A 8 -25.20 -2.40 4.50
CA THR A 8 -25.33 -1.00 4.11
C THR A 8 -25.75 -0.90 2.64
N TYR A 9 -26.29 0.22 2.24
CA TYR A 9 -26.59 0.48 0.83
C TYR A 9 -26.31 1.94 0.49
N ASP A 10 -25.88 2.16 -0.74
CA ASP A 10 -25.82 3.47 -1.36
C ASP A 10 -26.90 3.56 -2.45
N LEU A 11 -27.63 4.64 -2.45
CA LEU A 11 -28.61 4.97 -3.49
C LEU A 11 -28.33 6.39 -3.98
N GLY A 12 -28.29 6.62 -5.29
CA GLY A 12 -27.99 7.96 -5.75
C GLY A 12 -27.98 8.11 -7.26
N ILE A 13 -27.38 9.20 -7.71
CA ILE A 13 -27.23 9.53 -9.13
C ILE A 13 -25.75 9.60 -9.45
N ASN A 14 -25.34 8.85 -10.48
CA ASN A 14 -24.02 8.91 -11.08
C ASN A 14 -24.09 9.60 -12.43
N LYS A 15 -23.17 10.50 -12.70
CA LYS A 15 -22.91 11.01 -14.04
C LYS A 15 -21.66 10.35 -14.58
N TYR A 16 -21.82 9.55 -15.66
CA TYR A 16 -20.71 8.98 -16.44
C TYR A 16 -20.67 9.64 -17.81
N GLN A 17 -19.56 10.28 -18.15
CA GLN A 17 -19.45 11.11 -19.34
C GLN A 17 -20.59 12.15 -19.35
N ASN A 18 -21.55 12.02 -20.25
CA ASN A 18 -22.70 12.91 -20.32
C ASN A 18 -24.01 12.27 -19.83
N ASP A 19 -24.02 10.95 -19.58
CA ASP A 19 -25.20 10.20 -19.21
C ASP A 19 -25.42 10.13 -17.71
N TYR A 20 -26.68 10.09 -17.29
CA TYR A 20 -27.07 9.99 -15.89
C TYR A 20 -27.65 8.62 -15.58
N TYR A 21 -27.20 8.02 -14.50
CA TYR A 21 -27.57 6.70 -14.04
C TYR A 21 -28.10 6.73 -12.61
N LEU A 22 -29.17 5.99 -12.35
CA LEU A 22 -29.55 5.62 -10.99
C LEU A 22 -28.53 4.61 -10.47
N TYR A 23 -27.83 4.96 -9.41
CA TYR A 23 -26.87 4.11 -8.76
C TYR A 23 -27.48 3.43 -7.55
N VAL A 24 -27.35 2.10 -7.47
CA VAL A 24 -27.79 1.29 -6.33
C VAL A 24 -26.64 0.35 -5.97
N ALA A 25 -26.19 0.38 -4.73
CA ALA A 25 -25.07 -0.45 -4.30
C ALA A 25 -25.28 -1.04 -2.90
N PRO A 26 -25.97 -2.18 -2.80
CA PRO A 26 -26.04 -2.95 -1.56
C PRO A 26 -24.64 -3.49 -1.20
N THR A 27 -24.29 -3.36 0.06
CA THR A 27 -23.00 -3.79 0.61
C THR A 27 -23.24 -4.67 1.83
N VAL A 28 -22.56 -5.81 1.88
CA VAL A 28 -22.48 -6.70 3.04
C VAL A 28 -21.10 -6.57 3.66
N ASN A 29 -21.06 -6.19 4.93
CA ASN A 29 -19.84 -6.07 5.70
C ASN A 29 -19.75 -7.22 6.70
N LEU A 30 -18.77 -8.09 6.51
CA LEU A 30 -18.51 -9.23 7.36
C LEU A 30 -17.29 -8.91 8.24
N ASN A 31 -17.51 -8.86 9.55
CA ASN A 31 -16.43 -8.68 10.52
C ASN A 31 -16.38 -9.94 11.39
N PHE A 32 -15.30 -10.71 11.23
CA PHE A 32 -15.11 -11.96 11.96
C PHE A 32 -14.35 -11.78 13.28
N GLY A 33 -14.22 -10.53 13.73
CA GLY A 33 -13.48 -10.15 14.92
C GLY A 33 -11.99 -9.90 14.66
N GLY A 34 -11.37 -9.07 15.52
CA GLY A 34 -9.95 -8.77 15.43
C GLY A 34 -9.54 -8.09 14.13
N ASP A 35 -8.61 -8.72 13.44
CA ASP A 35 -7.97 -8.18 12.25
C ASP A 35 -8.50 -8.81 10.93
N PHE A 36 -9.65 -9.50 10.94
CA PHE A 36 -10.21 -10.15 9.75
C PHE A 36 -11.60 -9.64 9.40
N GLY A 37 -11.81 -9.33 8.11
CA GLY A 37 -13.11 -8.93 7.60
C GLY A 37 -13.19 -8.90 6.08
N ALA A 38 -14.41 -8.72 5.58
CA ALA A 38 -14.69 -8.60 4.16
C ALA A 38 -15.82 -7.59 3.92
N SER A 39 -15.74 -6.86 2.81
CA SER A 39 -16.82 -6.00 2.33
C SER A 39 -17.12 -6.35 0.88
N LEU A 40 -18.37 -6.76 0.63
CA LEU A 40 -18.88 -7.14 -0.68
C LEU A 40 -19.94 -6.15 -1.10
N THR A 41 -19.77 -5.52 -2.25
CA THR A 41 -20.67 -4.48 -2.78
C THR A 41 -21.11 -4.86 -4.19
N VAL A 42 -22.40 -4.79 -4.48
CA VAL A 42 -22.93 -4.99 -5.85
C VAL A 42 -23.31 -3.64 -6.44
N PRO A 43 -22.41 -2.95 -7.17
CA PRO A 43 -22.68 -1.65 -7.78
C PRO A 43 -23.50 -1.84 -9.06
N LEU A 44 -24.69 -1.24 -9.12
CA LEU A 44 -25.61 -1.29 -10.26
C LEU A 44 -25.88 0.14 -10.75
N ASN A 45 -25.72 0.38 -12.05
CA ASN A 45 -26.03 1.66 -12.69
C ASN A 45 -27.15 1.46 -13.72
N PHE A 46 -28.31 2.03 -13.47
CA PHE A 46 -29.47 1.97 -14.39
C PHE A 46 -29.57 3.29 -15.12
N LEU A 47 -29.59 3.26 -16.45
CA LEU A 47 -29.68 4.47 -17.27
C LEU A 47 -30.99 5.23 -16.97
N MET A 48 -30.85 6.50 -16.55
CA MET A 48 -31.97 7.42 -16.31
C MET A 48 -32.17 8.41 -17.45
N TYR A 49 -31.07 8.97 -17.93
CA TYR A 49 -31.09 9.99 -18.99
C TYR A 49 -29.84 9.87 -19.85
N ASP A 50 -30.06 9.76 -21.17
CA ASP A 50 -29.04 9.67 -22.20
C ASP A 50 -28.99 11.00 -22.94
N VAL A 51 -27.83 11.64 -22.95
CA VAL A 51 -27.62 12.94 -23.59
C VAL A 51 -27.37 12.79 -25.11
N ASP A 52 -26.80 11.65 -25.54
CA ASP A 52 -26.60 11.36 -26.96
C ASP A 52 -27.24 10.00 -27.36
N PRO A 53 -28.58 9.98 -27.64
CA PRO A 53 -29.35 8.76 -27.90
C PRO A 53 -28.97 8.01 -29.19
N LYS A 54 -27.91 8.41 -29.90
CA LYS A 54 -27.46 7.74 -31.13
C LYS A 54 -26.66 6.45 -30.88
N GLN A 55 -26.31 6.14 -29.65
CA GLN A 55 -25.69 4.86 -29.31
C GLN A 55 -26.76 3.78 -29.11
N GLU A 56 -26.68 2.69 -29.88
CA GLU A 56 -27.69 1.61 -29.96
C GLU A 56 -28.04 0.89 -28.64
N ASN A 57 -27.37 1.15 -27.54
CA ASN A 57 -27.49 0.46 -26.25
C ASN A 57 -28.19 1.26 -25.15
N SER A 58 -28.68 2.44 -25.44
CA SER A 58 -29.22 3.38 -24.47
C SER A 58 -30.76 3.24 -24.29
N LYS A 59 -31.20 2.19 -23.62
CA LYS A 59 -32.62 2.11 -23.19
C LYS A 59 -32.71 2.52 -21.72
N ILE A 60 -33.50 3.58 -21.45
CA ILE A 60 -33.81 4.03 -20.08
C ILE A 60 -34.29 2.84 -19.22
N GLY A 61 -33.80 2.76 -18.00
CA GLY A 61 -34.06 1.69 -17.05
C GLY A 61 -33.22 0.42 -17.22
N LYS A 62 -32.37 0.31 -18.25
CA LYS A 62 -31.46 -0.81 -18.40
C LYS A 62 -30.18 -0.61 -17.59
N LEU A 63 -29.61 -1.72 -17.13
CA LEU A 63 -28.30 -1.77 -16.53
C LEU A 63 -27.26 -1.31 -17.55
N ARG A 64 -26.30 -0.52 -17.10
CA ARG A 64 -25.17 -0.06 -17.93
C ARG A 64 -24.39 -1.27 -18.46
N SER A 65 -24.26 -1.39 -19.77
CA SER A 65 -23.68 -2.58 -20.43
C SER A 65 -22.23 -2.84 -20.03
N PHE A 66 -21.42 -1.79 -19.85
CA PHE A 66 -20.01 -1.88 -19.47
C PHE A 66 -19.77 -2.32 -18.02
N ASP A 67 -20.81 -2.41 -17.19
CA ASP A 67 -20.64 -2.77 -15.78
C ASP A 67 -20.39 -4.26 -15.57
N TYR A 68 -20.89 -5.12 -16.46
CA TYR A 68 -20.83 -6.59 -16.34
C TYR A 68 -20.72 -7.30 -17.69
N ASN A 69 -19.97 -6.72 -18.65
CA ASN A 69 -19.79 -7.29 -19.98
C ASN A 69 -18.63 -8.28 -20.07
N GLU A 70 -17.64 -8.20 -19.15
CA GLU A 70 -16.52 -9.13 -19.08
C GLU A 70 -16.53 -9.97 -17.80
N LYS A 71 -15.85 -11.12 -17.83
CA LYS A 71 -15.74 -12.00 -16.64
C LYS A 71 -15.02 -11.33 -15.46
N SER A 72 -14.05 -10.46 -15.74
CA SER A 72 -13.33 -9.66 -14.74
C SER A 72 -14.26 -8.72 -13.99
N ASP A 73 -15.33 -8.23 -14.61
CA ASP A 73 -16.21 -7.24 -14.02
C ASP A 73 -17.01 -7.78 -12.83
N TYR A 74 -17.30 -9.08 -12.82
CA TYR A 74 -17.95 -9.71 -11.68
C TYR A 74 -17.09 -9.67 -10.41
N LEU A 75 -15.77 -9.50 -10.53
CA LEU A 75 -14.88 -9.30 -9.39
C LEU A 75 -15.09 -7.94 -8.71
N ARG A 76 -15.77 -6.97 -9.37
CA ARG A 76 -16.13 -5.67 -8.78
C ARG A 76 -16.96 -5.79 -7.51
N VAL A 77 -17.62 -6.94 -7.32
CA VAL A 77 -18.38 -7.24 -6.10
C VAL A 77 -17.46 -7.33 -4.88
N ILE A 78 -16.22 -7.73 -5.06
CA ILE A 78 -15.22 -7.74 -3.98
C ILE A 78 -14.71 -6.31 -3.78
N ASN A 79 -15.30 -5.62 -2.79
CA ASN A 79 -14.79 -4.30 -2.41
C ASN A 79 -13.42 -4.45 -1.73
N ASN A 80 -13.39 -5.21 -0.64
CA ASN A 80 -12.15 -5.65 0.01
C ASN A 80 -12.37 -6.88 0.90
N ILE A 81 -11.30 -7.63 1.10
CA ILE A 81 -11.13 -8.67 2.12
C ILE A 81 -9.78 -8.41 2.76
N TRP A 82 -9.73 -8.35 4.08
CA TRP A 82 -8.48 -8.05 4.79
C TRP A 82 -8.25 -8.99 5.96
N PHE A 83 -6.99 -9.24 6.21
CA PHE A 83 -6.50 -9.98 7.37
C PHE A 83 -5.20 -9.33 7.87
N GLY A 84 -5.13 -9.04 9.18
CA GLY A 84 -3.96 -8.43 9.79
C GLY A 84 -3.70 -6.99 9.36
N GLN A 85 -2.49 -6.51 9.61
CA GLN A 85 -2.02 -5.18 9.25
C GLN A 85 -0.70 -5.28 8.50
N PHE A 86 -0.64 -4.79 7.25
CA PHE A 86 0.55 -4.83 6.41
C PHE A 86 1.74 -4.12 7.08
N GLY A 87 2.91 -4.79 7.02
CA GLY A 87 4.15 -4.28 7.61
C GLY A 87 4.23 -4.36 9.14
N LYS A 88 3.20 -4.87 9.82
CA LYS A 88 3.26 -5.05 11.28
C LYS A 88 4.39 -5.99 11.68
N TYR A 89 5.17 -5.59 12.66
CA TYR A 89 6.20 -6.41 13.29
C TYR A 89 5.97 -6.47 14.80
N THR A 90 5.98 -7.66 15.36
CA THR A 90 5.94 -7.92 16.80
C THR A 90 7.12 -8.80 17.16
N PRO A 91 8.02 -8.35 18.05
CA PRO A 91 9.18 -9.14 18.50
C PRO A 91 8.76 -10.50 19.06
N GLY A 92 9.45 -11.56 18.64
CA GLY A 92 9.18 -12.93 19.08
C GLY A 92 8.00 -13.63 18.40
N GLU A 93 7.27 -12.93 17.51
CA GLU A 93 6.10 -13.48 16.82
C GLU A 93 6.30 -13.48 15.31
N ILE A 94 5.56 -14.36 14.63
CA ILE A 94 5.38 -14.26 13.18
C ILE A 94 4.06 -13.54 12.94
N THR A 95 4.13 -12.38 12.29
CA THR A 95 2.95 -11.61 11.89
C THR A 95 2.70 -11.80 10.41
N TYR A 96 1.43 -11.86 10.02
CA TYR A 96 1.03 -11.88 8.61
C TYR A 96 -0.14 -10.97 8.37
N SER A 97 -0.21 -10.47 7.15
CA SER A 97 -1.35 -9.73 6.67
C SER A 97 -1.66 -10.07 5.21
N ALA A 98 -2.90 -9.87 4.83
CA ALA A 98 -3.34 -9.96 3.45
C ALA A 98 -4.47 -8.96 3.21
N TYR A 99 -4.42 -8.29 2.06
CA TYR A 99 -5.48 -7.43 1.56
C TYR A 99 -5.79 -7.85 0.13
N LEU A 100 -7.04 -8.13 -0.13
CA LEU A 100 -7.58 -8.45 -1.44
C LEU A 100 -8.67 -7.42 -1.78
N GLY A 101 -8.58 -6.74 -2.93
CA GLY A 101 -9.58 -5.74 -3.29
C GLY A 101 -9.10 -4.68 -4.26
N LYS A 102 -9.81 -3.56 -4.24
CA LYS A 102 -9.41 -2.36 -4.98
C LYS A 102 -8.22 -1.72 -4.29
N MET A 103 -7.13 -1.55 -5.01
CA MET A 103 -5.92 -0.96 -4.48
C MET A 103 -5.84 0.51 -4.82
N PHE A 104 -5.58 1.33 -3.81
CA PHE A 104 -5.33 2.77 -3.93
C PHE A 104 -3.93 3.15 -3.44
N ASP A 105 -3.24 2.21 -2.79
CA ASP A 105 -1.94 2.41 -2.17
C ASP A 105 -1.12 1.11 -2.16
N GLY A 106 -0.96 0.47 -3.34
CA GLY A 106 -0.12 -0.73 -3.47
C GLY A 106 1.36 -0.41 -3.24
N TYR A 107 2.05 -1.18 -2.37
CA TYR A 107 3.37 -0.83 -1.86
C TYR A 107 4.23 -2.05 -1.58
N ILE A 108 5.53 -2.00 -1.95
CA ILE A 108 6.53 -3.03 -1.63
C ILE A 108 7.86 -2.39 -1.20
N GLY A 109 8.45 -2.92 -0.13
CA GLY A 109 9.73 -2.46 0.42
C GLY A 109 9.69 -0.99 0.83
N HIS A 110 10.68 -0.20 0.38
CA HIS A 110 10.70 1.24 0.58
C HIS A 110 9.93 2.03 -0.48
N GLY A 111 9.19 1.35 -1.38
CA GLY A 111 8.44 2.01 -2.44
C GLY A 111 9.29 2.56 -3.59
N THR A 112 10.49 2.09 -3.76
CA THR A 112 11.38 2.56 -4.84
C THR A 112 11.06 1.93 -6.20
N ILE A 113 10.34 0.80 -6.22
CA ILE A 113 9.89 0.07 -7.41
C ILE A 113 8.36 0.12 -7.55
N VAL A 114 7.62 -0.30 -6.50
CA VAL A 114 6.15 -0.27 -6.42
C VAL A 114 5.77 0.71 -5.33
N ASN A 115 5.08 1.80 -5.70
CA ASN A 115 4.70 2.85 -4.75
C ASN A 115 3.36 3.46 -5.12
N ARG A 116 2.40 3.40 -4.20
CA ARG A 116 1.05 3.95 -4.36
C ARG A 116 0.35 3.44 -5.63
N TYR A 117 0.52 2.18 -5.92
CA TYR A 117 -0.07 1.59 -7.11
C TYR A 117 -1.60 1.56 -7.01
N VAL A 118 -2.26 2.04 -8.06
CA VAL A 118 -3.71 2.07 -8.19
C VAL A 118 -4.13 1.15 -9.33
N ASN A 119 -4.88 0.09 -9.01
CA ASN A 119 -5.25 -0.91 -10.01
C ASN A 119 -6.56 -0.64 -10.76
N ASN A 120 -7.31 0.41 -10.41
CA ASN A 120 -8.63 0.74 -10.97
C ASN A 120 -8.72 2.22 -11.37
N GLN A 121 -7.75 2.70 -12.16
CA GLN A 121 -7.72 4.08 -12.62
C GLN A 121 -8.58 4.35 -13.84
N ARG A 122 -8.63 3.39 -14.76
CA ARG A 122 -9.37 3.53 -16.01
C ARG A 122 -10.85 3.31 -15.76
N LEU A 123 -11.68 4.02 -16.52
CA LEU A 123 -13.11 3.75 -16.56
C LEU A 123 -13.32 2.32 -17.12
N ASP A 124 -14.32 1.62 -16.59
CA ASP A 124 -14.75 0.29 -17.06
C ASP A 124 -13.70 -0.85 -16.95
N VAL A 125 -12.60 -0.63 -16.23
CA VAL A 125 -11.62 -1.68 -15.89
C VAL A 125 -11.69 -1.98 -14.40
N TYR A 126 -11.95 -3.25 -14.07
CA TYR A 126 -12.08 -3.71 -12.68
C TYR A 126 -11.05 -4.79 -12.36
N ASN A 127 -10.13 -4.45 -11.48
CA ASN A 127 -9.12 -5.36 -10.98
C ASN A 127 -9.28 -5.55 -9.47
N VAL A 128 -9.18 -6.78 -9.03
CA VAL A 128 -9.04 -7.15 -7.63
C VAL A 128 -7.60 -7.56 -7.41
N GLY A 129 -6.84 -6.70 -6.76
CA GLY A 129 -5.44 -6.94 -6.45
C GLY A 129 -5.26 -7.69 -5.13
N LEU A 130 -4.07 -8.20 -4.91
CA LEU A 130 -3.64 -8.83 -3.67
C LEU A 130 -2.35 -8.18 -3.19
N GLN A 131 -2.32 -7.81 -1.92
CA GLN A 131 -1.10 -7.43 -1.21
C GLN A 131 -1.04 -8.22 0.09
N ALA A 132 0.08 -8.88 0.36
CA ALA A 132 0.26 -9.66 1.57
C ALA A 132 1.70 -9.59 2.07
N ASP A 133 1.87 -9.78 3.36
CA ASP A 133 3.18 -9.89 3.97
C ASP A 133 3.24 -10.91 5.11
N MET A 134 4.44 -11.36 5.38
CA MET A 134 4.82 -12.12 6.56
C MET A 134 6.08 -11.50 7.14
N ASN A 135 6.10 -11.27 8.44
CA ASN A 135 7.21 -10.64 9.13
C ASN A 135 7.56 -11.41 10.42
N SER A 136 8.86 -11.55 10.71
CA SER A 136 9.38 -12.26 11.89
C SER A 136 10.70 -11.63 12.35
N ASP A 137 11.25 -12.08 13.49
CA ASP A 137 12.56 -11.62 13.98
C ASP A 137 13.71 -11.87 12.97
N PHE A 138 13.58 -12.88 12.11
CA PHE A 138 14.65 -13.31 11.21
C PHE A 138 14.55 -12.71 9.81
N GLY A 139 13.41 -12.12 9.46
CA GLY A 139 13.13 -11.58 8.15
C GLY A 139 11.66 -11.70 7.78
N GLY A 140 11.36 -11.53 6.49
CA GLY A 140 9.98 -11.62 6.02
C GLY A 140 9.87 -11.65 4.50
N VAL A 141 8.62 -11.72 4.06
CA VAL A 141 8.23 -11.76 2.65
C VAL A 141 7.08 -10.79 2.43
N GLN A 142 7.12 -10.04 1.34
CA GLN A 142 6.04 -9.19 0.87
C GLN A 142 5.68 -9.61 -0.56
N VAL A 143 4.41 -9.68 -0.87
CA VAL A 143 3.92 -9.99 -2.21
C VAL A 143 2.81 -9.01 -2.62
N PHE A 144 2.74 -8.76 -3.93
CA PHE A 144 1.80 -7.86 -4.53
C PHE A 144 1.39 -8.36 -5.92
N THR A 145 0.12 -8.21 -6.31
CA THR A 145 -0.33 -8.29 -7.70
C THR A 145 -1.48 -7.33 -7.96
N ASN A 146 -1.50 -6.71 -9.15
CA ASN A 146 -2.55 -5.77 -9.52
C ASN A 146 -3.92 -6.44 -9.71
N SER A 147 -3.94 -7.70 -10.09
CA SER A 147 -5.15 -8.48 -10.35
C SER A 147 -4.93 -9.95 -10.09
N ILE A 148 -5.79 -10.57 -9.29
CA ILE A 148 -5.78 -12.03 -9.08
C ILE A 148 -6.20 -12.80 -10.33
N TYR A 149 -6.89 -12.14 -11.27
CA TYR A 149 -7.36 -12.72 -12.52
C TYR A 149 -6.29 -12.67 -13.62
N SER A 150 -5.84 -11.47 -14.00
CA SER A 150 -4.88 -11.29 -15.11
C SER A 150 -3.43 -11.47 -14.69
N ARG A 151 -3.08 -11.13 -13.44
CA ARG A 151 -1.72 -11.22 -12.86
C ARG A 151 -0.65 -10.58 -13.75
N GLU A 152 -0.99 -9.45 -14.36
CA GLU A 152 -0.06 -8.79 -15.28
C GLU A 152 1.09 -8.16 -14.51
N VAL A 153 0.78 -7.29 -13.55
CA VAL A 153 1.76 -6.66 -12.67
C VAL A 153 1.84 -7.42 -11.35
N SER A 154 3.03 -7.87 -11.00
CA SER A 154 3.26 -8.57 -9.74
C SER A 154 4.63 -8.22 -9.18
N SER A 155 4.78 -8.30 -7.85
CA SER A 155 6.03 -8.05 -7.16
C SER A 155 6.17 -8.94 -5.94
N ALA A 156 7.41 -9.28 -5.60
CA ALA A 156 7.76 -9.95 -4.36
C ALA A 156 9.05 -9.36 -3.79
N ARG A 157 9.09 -9.19 -2.48
CA ARG A 157 10.31 -8.86 -1.72
C ARG A 157 10.53 -9.90 -0.65
N VAL A 158 11.76 -10.39 -0.56
CA VAL A 158 12.24 -11.22 0.55
C VAL A 158 13.33 -10.43 1.25
N TYR A 159 13.29 -10.40 2.58
CA TYR A 159 14.34 -9.76 3.37
C TYR A 159 14.71 -10.61 4.57
N ILE A 160 15.96 -10.50 4.98
CA ILE A 160 16.53 -11.21 6.12
C ILE A 160 17.11 -10.22 7.12
N ARG A 161 17.16 -10.62 8.39
CA ARG A 161 17.84 -9.92 9.48
C ARG A 161 19.07 -10.73 9.90
N PRO A 162 20.23 -10.52 9.24
CA PRO A 162 21.38 -11.42 9.38
C PRO A 162 21.95 -11.45 10.78
N ILE A 163 21.90 -10.34 11.52
CA ILE A 163 22.36 -10.26 12.91
C ILE A 163 21.51 -11.16 13.82
N ALA A 164 20.18 -11.12 13.67
CA ALA A 164 19.26 -11.98 14.44
C ALA A 164 19.47 -13.47 14.13
N ILE A 165 19.67 -13.79 12.85
CA ILE A 165 19.99 -15.15 12.41
C ILE A 165 21.33 -15.60 13.02
N GLY A 166 22.35 -14.73 12.99
CA GLY A 166 23.68 -15.03 13.58
C GLY A 166 23.62 -15.32 15.07
N PHE A 167 22.90 -14.51 15.85
CA PHE A 167 22.71 -14.77 17.28
C PHE A 167 21.97 -16.07 17.53
N LYS A 168 20.90 -16.36 16.77
CA LYS A 168 20.16 -17.61 16.91
C LYS A 168 21.02 -18.83 16.59
N LEU A 169 21.83 -18.76 15.53
CA LEU A 169 22.78 -19.83 15.18
C LEU A 169 23.83 -20.01 16.28
N PHE A 170 24.36 -18.92 16.80
CA PHE A 170 25.31 -18.97 17.92
C PHE A 170 24.69 -19.61 19.16
N ASP A 171 23.46 -19.27 19.52
CA ASP A 171 22.74 -19.87 20.64
C ASP A 171 22.51 -21.39 20.44
N ILE A 172 22.21 -21.81 19.20
CA ILE A 172 22.05 -23.22 18.86
C ILE A 172 23.41 -23.97 18.99
N ILE A 173 24.48 -23.41 18.41
CA ILE A 173 25.80 -24.04 18.39
C ILE A 173 26.41 -24.09 19.80
N SER A 174 26.22 -23.03 20.61
CA SER A 174 26.74 -22.94 21.97
C SER A 174 25.94 -23.75 23.01
N GLY A 175 24.84 -24.41 22.58
CA GLY A 175 23.97 -25.18 23.48
C GLY A 175 23.03 -24.32 24.33
N ARG A 176 23.13 -22.99 24.29
CA ARG A 176 22.27 -22.05 25.04
C ARG A 176 20.77 -22.22 24.73
N SER A 177 20.44 -22.65 23.51
CA SER A 177 19.04 -22.86 23.13
C SER A 177 18.36 -24.02 23.90
N ARG A 178 19.11 -25.03 24.29
CA ARG A 178 18.59 -26.10 25.15
C ARG A 178 18.25 -25.57 26.56
N LEU A 179 19.10 -24.72 27.13
CA LEU A 179 18.84 -24.09 28.42
C LEU A 179 17.63 -23.16 28.41
N LEU A 180 17.49 -22.33 27.32
CA LEU A 180 16.37 -21.39 27.20
C LEU A 180 15.04 -22.08 26.91
N SER A 181 15.03 -23.14 26.09
CA SER A 181 13.81 -23.94 25.88
C SER A 181 13.34 -24.65 27.13
N MET A 182 14.28 -25.07 27.98
CA MET A 182 13.95 -25.65 29.32
C MET A 182 13.37 -24.58 30.27
N LEU A 183 13.77 -23.31 30.13
CA LEU A 183 13.27 -22.19 30.94
C LEU A 183 11.92 -21.63 30.42
N THR A 184 11.69 -21.62 29.11
CA THR A 184 10.44 -21.08 28.51
C THR A 184 9.28 -22.06 28.59
N VAL A 185 9.51 -23.36 28.70
CA VAL A 185 8.48 -24.38 29.04
C VAL A 185 7.87 -24.13 30.44
N GLY A 186 8.51 -23.29 31.27
CA GLY A 186 8.00 -22.91 32.60
C GLY A 186 7.07 -21.69 32.62
N GLN A 187 6.91 -20.94 31.53
CA GLN A 187 6.07 -19.71 31.49
C GLN A 187 4.71 -19.88 30.78
N GLY A 188 4.48 -20.98 30.09
CA GLY A 188 3.20 -21.27 29.44
C GLY A 188 2.45 -22.36 30.15
N ASN A 189 1.40 -22.01 30.87
CA ASN A 189 0.47 -22.92 31.60
C ASN A 189 1.15 -23.90 32.57
N VAL A 190 0.66 -23.94 33.78
CA VAL A 190 0.99 -24.89 34.85
C VAL A 190 1.31 -26.28 34.27
N ALA A 191 2.50 -26.39 33.67
CA ALA A 191 3.03 -27.70 33.33
C ALA A 191 3.32 -28.38 34.65
N ASP A 192 2.54 -29.37 34.88
CA ASP A 192 2.58 -30.33 35.95
C ASP A 192 3.99 -30.44 36.56
N GLU A 193 4.06 -30.34 37.88
CA GLU A 193 5.28 -30.53 38.68
C GLU A 193 6.04 -31.80 38.27
N ALA A 194 5.34 -32.82 37.74
CA ALA A 194 5.87 -34.04 37.16
C ALA A 194 6.70 -33.83 35.86
N GLY A 195 6.34 -32.88 35.01
CA GLY A 195 7.11 -32.52 33.79
C GLY A 195 8.42 -31.83 34.13
N ARG A 196 8.41 -30.94 35.13
CA ARG A 196 9.63 -30.28 35.64
C ARG A 196 10.59 -31.26 36.30
N ARG A 197 10.08 -32.30 36.98
CA ARG A 197 10.86 -33.34 37.62
C ARG A 197 11.57 -34.25 36.60
N LYS A 198 10.90 -34.61 35.49
CA LYS A 198 11.51 -35.40 34.41
C LYS A 198 12.67 -34.68 33.74
N VAL A 199 12.49 -33.39 33.41
CA VAL A 199 13.56 -32.59 32.80
C VAL A 199 14.76 -32.42 33.75
N TYR A 200 14.50 -32.26 35.06
CA TYR A 200 15.54 -32.15 36.08
C TYR A 200 16.34 -33.46 36.29
N GLU A 201 15.74 -34.63 36.09
CA GLU A 201 16.41 -35.94 36.21
C GLU A 201 17.32 -36.26 35.01
N GLU A 202 17.07 -35.65 33.83
CA GLU A 202 17.82 -35.87 32.58
C GLU A 202 19.07 -34.97 32.43
N VAL A 203 19.26 -33.99 33.30
CA VAL A 203 20.35 -32.97 33.21
C VAL A 203 21.56 -33.38 34.05
N GLY A 204 22.79 -33.08 33.58
CA GLY A 204 24.05 -33.39 34.27
C GLY A 204 24.24 -32.61 35.59
N ALA A 205 25.17 -33.06 36.44
CA ALA A 205 25.31 -32.55 37.83
C ALA A 205 25.64 -31.06 37.93
N GLU A 206 26.49 -30.53 37.04
CA GLU A 206 26.84 -29.09 36.96
C GLU A 206 25.69 -28.21 36.49
N GLU A 207 24.87 -28.71 35.57
CA GLU A 207 23.70 -28.01 35.07
C GLU A 207 22.56 -28.00 36.11
N LYS A 208 22.48 -28.99 36.98
CA LYS A 208 21.47 -29.06 38.06
C LYS A 208 21.65 -27.96 39.12
N GLU A 209 22.86 -27.54 39.39
CA GLU A 209 23.17 -26.47 40.34
C GLU A 209 22.79 -25.10 39.81
N SER A 210 23.08 -24.83 38.53
CA SER A 210 22.65 -23.61 37.82
C SER A 210 21.12 -23.50 37.69
N TYR A 211 20.45 -24.65 37.51
CA TYR A 211 18.98 -24.70 37.41
C TYR A 211 18.30 -24.44 38.78
N ARG A 212 18.89 -24.91 39.89
CA ARG A 212 18.40 -24.59 41.24
C ARG A 212 18.53 -23.11 41.56
N ALA A 213 19.66 -22.51 41.27
CA ALA A 213 19.89 -21.09 41.50
C ALA A 213 18.92 -20.19 40.73
N LEU A 214 18.57 -20.57 39.49
CA LEU A 214 17.59 -19.85 38.64
C LEU A 214 16.16 -19.99 39.18
N ILE A 215 15.74 -21.18 39.66
CA ILE A 215 14.42 -21.39 40.23
C ILE A 215 14.27 -20.62 41.56
N GLU A 216 15.32 -20.57 42.40
CA GLU A 216 15.31 -19.79 43.64
C GLU A 216 15.22 -18.29 43.39
N ASP A 217 15.93 -17.78 42.38
CA ASP A 217 15.85 -16.37 41.97
C ASP A 217 14.46 -16.00 41.43
N GLN A 218 13.82 -16.88 40.65
CA GLN A 218 12.43 -16.68 40.20
C GLN A 218 11.43 -16.72 41.34
N LYS A 219 11.50 -17.68 42.25
CA LYS A 219 10.63 -17.74 43.42
C LYS A 219 10.79 -16.51 44.33
N THR A 220 11.97 -15.95 44.39
CA THR A 220 12.25 -14.74 45.18
C THR A 220 11.69 -13.49 44.49
N LYS A 221 11.66 -13.45 43.17
CA LYS A 221 11.03 -12.39 42.39
C LYS A 221 9.50 -12.44 42.46
N GLU A 222 8.90 -13.64 42.31
CA GLU A 222 7.45 -13.83 42.43
C GLU A 222 6.95 -13.46 43.87
N LYS A 223 7.64 -13.85 44.93
CA LYS A 223 7.30 -13.43 46.29
C LYS A 223 7.43 -11.94 46.53
N LYS A 224 8.33 -11.23 45.83
CA LYS A 224 8.44 -9.77 45.92
C LYS A 224 7.33 -9.05 45.16
N GLU A 225 6.80 -9.65 44.09
CA GLU A 225 5.68 -9.07 43.33
C GLU A 225 4.33 -9.24 44.04
N GLU A 226 4.10 -10.37 44.76
CA GLU A 226 2.86 -10.57 45.53
C GLU A 226 2.75 -9.69 46.80
N MET A 227 3.83 -9.10 47.29
CA MET A 227 3.85 -8.23 48.47
C MET A 227 3.61 -6.74 48.23
N ILE A 228 3.32 -6.32 47.03
CA ILE A 228 3.07 -4.89 46.70
C ILE A 228 1.56 -4.67 46.58
N PRO A 229 0.90 -3.94 47.54
CA PRO A 229 -0.47 -3.53 47.36
C PRO A 229 -0.56 -2.62 46.11
N ALA A 230 -1.64 -2.78 45.33
CA ALA A 230 -1.91 -1.99 44.11
C ALA A 230 -2.23 -0.53 44.43
N GLU A 231 -1.29 0.25 44.93
CA GLU A 231 -1.32 1.70 44.88
C GLU A 231 -0.74 2.14 43.53
N LYS A 232 -1.56 2.85 42.73
CA LYS A 232 -1.10 3.56 41.53
C LYS A 232 0.01 4.54 41.92
N LYS A 233 1.27 4.08 41.86
CA LYS A 233 2.41 4.97 41.92
C LYS A 233 2.37 5.89 40.69
N PRO A 234 2.62 7.20 40.86
CA PRO A 234 2.82 8.10 39.72
C PRO A 234 3.96 7.51 38.87
N GLU A 235 3.73 7.37 37.57
CA GLU A 235 4.73 6.89 36.62
C GLU A 235 6.00 7.71 36.80
N LYS A 236 7.07 7.08 37.28
CA LYS A 236 8.39 7.70 37.30
C LYS A 236 8.74 8.08 35.86
N PRO A 237 9.38 9.25 35.64
CA PRO A 237 9.83 9.62 34.30
C PRO A 237 10.70 8.46 33.78
N GLN A 238 10.27 7.87 32.68
CA GLN A 238 10.95 6.73 32.05
C GLN A 238 12.40 7.13 31.77
N ASN A 239 13.34 6.32 32.23
CA ASN A 239 14.76 6.56 32.02
C ASN A 239 15.01 6.61 30.50
N LEU A 240 15.78 7.57 30.01
CA LEU A 240 16.13 7.71 28.57
C LEU A 240 16.55 6.37 27.93
N LYS A 241 17.15 5.45 28.70
CA LYS A 241 17.48 4.09 28.26
C LYS A 241 16.28 3.23 27.92
N GLU A 242 15.16 3.37 28.61
CA GLU A 242 13.92 2.62 28.32
C GLU A 242 13.18 3.20 27.11
N LEU A 243 13.31 4.51 26.86
CA LEU A 243 12.79 5.17 25.66
C LEU A 243 13.46 4.68 24.36
N PHE A 244 14.71 4.21 24.41
CA PHE A 244 15.48 3.82 23.23
C PHE A 244 15.63 2.30 23.05
N ASN A 245 15.02 1.46 23.87
CA ASN A 245 15.34 0.03 23.94
C ASN A 245 14.13 -0.90 23.71
N GLN A 246 13.18 -0.51 22.86
CA GLN A 246 12.00 -1.36 22.57
C GLN A 246 12.29 -2.53 21.61
N ASP A 247 13.36 -2.45 20.80
CA ASP A 247 13.75 -3.51 19.86
C ASP A 247 15.09 -4.12 20.24
N ASN A 248 15.22 -5.43 20.09
CA ASN A 248 16.51 -6.10 20.20
C ASN A 248 17.46 -5.57 19.12
N PHE A 249 18.71 -5.24 19.47
CA PHE A 249 19.74 -4.80 18.53
C PHE A 249 19.88 -5.72 17.31
N SER A 250 19.66 -7.02 17.52
CA SER A 250 19.77 -8.05 16.49
C SER A 250 18.76 -7.88 15.33
N ASN A 251 17.61 -7.24 15.58
CA ASN A 251 16.52 -7.13 14.58
C ASN A 251 16.54 -5.80 13.82
N ARG A 252 17.53 -4.95 14.08
CA ARG A 252 17.62 -3.60 13.53
C ARG A 252 18.11 -3.54 12.09
N PHE A 253 18.98 -4.47 11.70
CA PHE A 253 19.56 -4.50 10.36
C PHE A 253 18.83 -5.51 9.48
N ALA A 254 18.37 -5.08 8.30
CA ALA A 254 17.79 -5.97 7.31
C ALA A 254 18.40 -5.75 5.93
N ILE A 255 18.44 -6.81 5.15
CA ILE A 255 18.85 -6.85 3.75
C ILE A 255 17.71 -7.45 2.96
N GLY A 256 17.25 -6.76 1.93
CA GLY A 256 16.15 -7.18 1.09
C GLY A 256 16.53 -7.37 -0.37
N TYR A 257 15.77 -8.21 -1.05
CA TYR A 257 15.77 -8.36 -2.49
C TYR A 257 14.34 -8.29 -3.00
N THR A 258 14.11 -7.38 -3.95
CA THR A 258 12.81 -7.16 -4.57
C THR A 258 12.87 -7.54 -6.05
N THR A 259 11.84 -8.21 -6.53
CA THR A 259 11.57 -8.37 -7.96
C THR A 259 10.14 -7.93 -8.27
N ALA A 260 9.98 -7.14 -9.31
CA ALA A 260 8.68 -6.73 -9.82
C ALA A 260 8.66 -6.91 -11.33
N PHE A 261 7.51 -7.26 -11.87
CA PHE A 261 7.37 -7.50 -13.30
C PHE A 261 5.97 -7.15 -13.82
N ASP A 262 5.92 -6.74 -15.07
CA ASP A 262 4.73 -6.78 -15.89
C ASP A 262 4.94 -7.86 -16.97
N ASN A 263 4.12 -8.92 -16.91
CA ASN A 263 4.22 -10.05 -17.82
C ASN A 263 3.79 -9.72 -19.25
N LYS A 264 3.04 -8.63 -19.42
CA LYS A 264 2.45 -8.18 -20.69
C LYS A 264 2.60 -6.68 -20.85
N ALA A 265 3.77 -6.12 -20.48
CA ALA A 265 4.02 -4.69 -20.66
C ALA A 265 3.85 -4.33 -22.15
N PRO A 266 2.95 -3.40 -22.48
CA PRO A 266 2.77 -2.96 -23.86
C PRO A 266 4.07 -2.38 -24.42
N LEU A 267 4.48 -2.88 -25.59
CA LEU A 267 5.65 -2.35 -26.30
C LEU A 267 5.22 -1.50 -27.49
N GLU A 268 4.32 -2.01 -28.32
CA GLU A 268 3.81 -1.30 -29.50
C GLU A 268 2.28 -1.28 -29.49
N LEU A 269 1.71 -0.16 -29.84
CA LEU A 269 0.26 0.02 -29.97
C LEU A 269 -0.22 -0.33 -31.39
N LYS A 270 -1.51 -0.66 -31.53
CA LYS A 270 -2.14 -0.89 -32.85
C LYS A 270 -2.81 0.39 -33.35
N PHE A 271 -2.52 0.73 -34.60
CA PHE A 271 -3.15 1.82 -35.32
C PHE A 271 -4.00 1.30 -36.49
N ASP A 272 -4.98 2.06 -36.90
CA ASP A 272 -5.71 1.80 -38.13
C ASP A 272 -4.94 2.32 -39.36
N THR A 273 -5.52 2.18 -40.54
CA THR A 273 -4.93 2.64 -41.79
C THR A 273 -4.85 4.17 -41.92
N THR A 274 -5.56 4.89 -41.07
CA THR A 274 -5.55 6.35 -40.99
C THR A 274 -4.60 6.88 -39.90
N GLY A 275 -3.89 6.01 -39.18
CA GLY A 275 -2.98 6.39 -38.10
C GLY A 275 -3.67 6.63 -36.75
N ARG A 276 -4.96 6.27 -36.60
CA ARG A 276 -5.68 6.37 -35.33
C ARG A 276 -5.45 5.15 -34.49
N LEU A 277 -5.31 5.34 -33.19
CA LEU A 277 -5.16 4.26 -32.22
C LEU A 277 -6.43 3.41 -32.16
N LYS A 278 -6.29 2.10 -32.28
CA LYS A 278 -7.39 1.15 -32.10
C LYS A 278 -7.62 0.87 -30.63
N VAL A 279 -8.89 0.73 -30.24
CA VAL A 279 -9.32 0.37 -28.90
C VAL A 279 -10.18 -0.88 -28.92
N ASP A 280 -10.31 -1.53 -27.76
CA ASP A 280 -11.29 -2.59 -27.50
C ASP A 280 -12.66 -2.02 -27.11
N ASP A 281 -13.60 -2.93 -26.80
CA ASP A 281 -14.97 -2.55 -26.42
C ASP A 281 -15.03 -1.78 -25.08
N ASN A 282 -14.03 -1.93 -24.21
CA ASN A 282 -13.87 -1.18 -22.97
C ASN A 282 -13.02 0.09 -23.13
N ASN A 283 -12.86 0.56 -24.36
CA ASN A 283 -12.10 1.75 -24.70
C ASN A 283 -10.61 1.72 -24.27
N ASN A 284 -10.03 0.52 -24.19
CA ASN A 284 -8.60 0.36 -23.92
C ASN A 284 -7.81 0.30 -25.20
N PRO A 285 -6.63 0.94 -25.27
CA PRO A 285 -5.74 0.85 -26.43
C PRO A 285 -5.37 -0.60 -26.76
N LEU A 286 -5.56 -1.00 -28.02
CA LEU A 286 -5.12 -2.31 -28.48
C LEU A 286 -3.60 -2.34 -28.66
N VAL A 287 -2.99 -3.42 -28.20
CA VAL A 287 -1.54 -3.63 -28.24
C VAL A 287 -1.15 -4.53 -29.42
N ARG A 288 -0.13 -4.14 -30.17
CA ARG A 288 0.45 -4.92 -31.27
C ARG A 288 1.44 -5.95 -30.76
N SER A 289 2.31 -5.54 -29.82
CA SER A 289 3.31 -6.38 -29.20
C SER A 289 3.46 -6.07 -27.72
N THR A 290 3.76 -7.09 -26.94
CA THR A 290 4.04 -6.99 -25.51
C THR A 290 5.39 -7.59 -25.19
N GLU A 291 6.02 -7.13 -24.13
CA GLU A 291 7.25 -7.69 -23.61
C GLU A 291 7.17 -7.87 -22.10
N LYS A 292 7.80 -8.90 -21.55
CA LYS A 292 7.91 -9.04 -20.11
C LYS A 292 8.93 -8.04 -19.57
N LEU A 293 8.45 -7.05 -18.82
CA LEU A 293 9.29 -6.13 -18.07
C LEU A 293 9.66 -6.73 -16.72
N THR A 294 10.92 -6.62 -16.31
CA THR A 294 11.38 -7.07 -14.99
C THR A 294 12.26 -6.01 -14.35
N ILE A 295 11.92 -5.63 -13.12
CA ILE A 295 12.72 -4.74 -12.28
C ILE A 295 13.19 -5.53 -11.07
N THR A 296 14.48 -5.41 -10.75
CA THR A 296 15.08 -6.03 -9.56
C THR A 296 15.76 -4.98 -8.71
N GLY A 297 15.73 -5.17 -7.39
CA GLY A 297 16.34 -4.27 -6.44
C GLY A 297 16.95 -4.99 -5.25
N PHE A 298 18.01 -4.43 -4.72
CA PHE A 298 18.57 -4.76 -3.41
C PHE A 298 18.38 -3.59 -2.48
N ASP A 299 18.02 -3.86 -1.25
CA ASP A 299 17.83 -2.85 -0.23
C ASP A 299 18.54 -3.23 1.07
N PHE A 300 18.95 -2.19 1.79
CA PHE A 300 19.55 -2.26 3.13
C PHE A 300 18.84 -1.26 4.01
N GLU A 301 18.41 -1.67 5.18
CA GLU A 301 17.82 -0.78 6.17
C GLU A 301 18.43 -1.03 7.56
N TYR A 302 18.51 0.04 8.34
CA TYR A 302 18.97 -0.04 9.71
C TYR A 302 18.11 0.84 10.64
N LYS A 303 17.40 0.22 11.59
CA LYS A 303 16.65 0.95 12.61
C LYS A 303 17.63 1.61 13.61
N LEU A 304 18.05 2.83 13.27
CA LEU A 304 19.02 3.58 14.08
C LEU A 304 18.44 3.98 15.44
N LEU A 305 17.20 4.49 15.44
CA LEU A 305 16.43 4.81 16.63
C LEU A 305 15.11 4.05 16.58
N SER A 306 14.73 3.42 17.67
CA SER A 306 13.45 2.74 17.81
C SER A 306 12.96 2.94 19.25
N SER A 307 11.94 3.78 19.41
CA SER A 307 11.31 4.07 20.70
C SER A 307 9.81 4.30 20.49
N LYS A 308 9.08 4.43 21.59
CA LYS A 308 7.64 4.74 21.55
C LYS A 308 7.30 6.03 20.79
N TYR A 309 8.22 7.01 20.78
CA TYR A 309 7.95 8.36 20.26
C TYR A 309 8.87 8.79 19.13
N ILE A 310 9.99 8.09 18.90
CA ILE A 310 10.96 8.43 17.87
C ILE A 310 11.43 7.15 17.21
N GLU A 311 11.24 7.06 15.89
CA GLU A 311 11.81 6.02 15.05
C GLU A 311 12.62 6.68 13.94
N LEU A 312 13.85 6.18 13.68
CA LEU A 312 14.68 6.62 12.57
C LEU A 312 15.30 5.41 11.91
N THR A 313 14.93 5.18 10.66
CA THR A 313 15.40 4.05 9.85
C THR A 313 15.99 4.56 8.54
N PRO A 314 17.31 4.84 8.46
CA PRO A 314 17.99 5.04 7.20
C PRO A 314 17.95 3.77 6.34
N TYR A 315 17.87 3.96 5.02
CA TYR A 315 17.88 2.89 4.03
C TYR A 315 18.63 3.27 2.77
N TYR A 316 19.01 2.26 2.01
CA TYR A 316 19.73 2.37 0.75
C TYR A 316 19.19 1.32 -0.23
N ASP A 317 18.72 1.75 -1.40
CA ASP A 317 18.20 0.86 -2.43
C ASP A 317 18.95 1.04 -3.74
N VAL A 318 19.21 -0.07 -4.43
CA VAL A 318 19.75 -0.09 -5.79
C VAL A 318 18.84 -0.91 -6.68
N ASN A 319 18.30 -0.30 -7.71
CA ASN A 319 17.34 -0.92 -8.60
C ASN A 319 17.84 -0.96 -10.05
N LYS A 320 17.39 -1.96 -10.82
CA LYS A 320 17.69 -2.12 -12.24
C LYS A 320 16.47 -2.60 -13.01
N ILE A 321 16.19 -1.98 -14.15
CA ILE A 321 15.22 -2.44 -15.14
C ILE A 321 15.99 -3.32 -16.16
N LYS A 322 15.61 -4.59 -16.30
CA LYS A 322 16.42 -5.56 -17.06
C LYS A 322 16.35 -5.37 -18.58
N GLN A 323 15.20 -4.93 -19.09
CA GLN A 323 14.91 -4.84 -20.52
C GLN A 323 15.30 -3.48 -21.14
N ILE A 324 15.86 -2.59 -20.35
CA ILE A 324 16.26 -1.23 -20.77
C ILE A 324 17.76 -1.09 -20.51
N ASP A 325 18.49 -0.62 -21.51
CA ASP A 325 19.93 -0.44 -21.43
C ASP A 325 20.29 0.63 -20.38
N ASN A 326 21.30 0.33 -19.57
CA ASN A 326 21.81 1.18 -18.52
C ASN A 326 20.78 1.70 -17.51
N ALA A 327 19.58 1.09 -17.39
CA ALA A 327 18.51 1.56 -16.52
C ALA A 327 18.75 1.17 -15.07
N LYS A 328 19.45 2.02 -14.33
CA LYS A 328 19.83 1.83 -12.91
C LYS A 328 19.48 3.07 -12.10
N GLY A 329 18.96 2.85 -10.89
CA GLY A 329 18.67 3.89 -9.91
C GLY A 329 19.25 3.55 -8.53
N THR A 330 19.75 4.56 -7.85
CA THR A 330 20.25 4.47 -6.47
C THR A 330 19.46 5.45 -5.62
N HIS A 331 18.97 4.99 -4.49
CA HIS A 331 18.10 5.71 -3.58
C HIS A 331 18.72 5.72 -2.19
N TYR A 332 18.85 6.90 -1.60
CA TYR A 332 19.36 7.13 -0.25
C TYR A 332 18.26 7.79 0.56
N GLY A 333 17.69 7.11 1.51
CA GLY A 333 16.56 7.62 2.25
C GLY A 333 16.62 7.34 3.74
N ALA A 334 15.69 7.95 4.46
CA ALA A 334 15.46 7.67 5.86
C ALA A 334 13.95 7.79 6.17
N ILE A 335 13.45 6.93 7.03
CA ILE A 335 12.10 7.04 7.60
C ILE A 335 12.27 7.60 9.01
N LEU A 336 11.76 8.81 9.24
CA LEU A 336 11.70 9.46 10.55
C LEU A 336 10.24 9.51 10.99
N ARG A 337 9.92 8.91 12.14
CA ARG A 337 8.63 9.02 12.78
C ARG A 337 8.77 9.68 14.15
N LEU A 338 7.97 10.70 14.40
CA LEU A 338 7.91 11.47 15.63
C LEU A 338 6.49 11.42 16.19
N GLY A 339 6.32 11.05 17.46
CA GLY A 339 5.02 10.99 18.14
C GLY A 339 4.61 9.57 18.51
N GLY A 340 3.42 9.42 19.09
CA GLY A 340 2.89 8.16 19.60
C GLY A 340 2.00 7.42 18.60
N LYS A 341 1.06 6.63 19.14
CA LYS A 341 0.13 5.84 18.32
C LYS A 341 -0.90 6.72 17.61
N ASP A 342 -1.49 7.67 18.32
CA ASP A 342 -2.65 8.46 17.86
C ASP A 342 -2.26 9.81 17.27
N ILE A 343 -1.09 10.34 17.65
CA ILE A 343 -0.54 11.60 17.12
C ILE A 343 0.89 11.35 16.71
N TYR A 344 1.15 11.45 15.41
CA TYR A 344 2.50 11.31 14.87
C TYR A 344 2.70 12.06 13.56
N LEU A 345 3.95 12.42 13.31
CA LEU A 345 4.46 12.91 12.05
C LEU A 345 5.49 11.88 11.54
N GLN A 346 5.30 11.39 10.33
CA GLN A 346 6.30 10.57 9.64
C GLN A 346 6.79 11.32 8.41
N VAL A 347 8.10 11.44 8.28
CA VAL A 347 8.76 12.04 7.11
C VAL A 347 9.73 11.03 6.53
N LYS A 348 9.66 10.85 5.22
CA LYS A 348 10.56 9.96 4.46
C LYS A 348 11.25 10.75 3.35
N PRO A 349 12.34 11.47 3.66
CA PRO A 349 13.18 12.10 2.64
C PRO A 349 14.05 11.05 1.94
N GLU A 350 14.23 11.22 0.62
CA GLU A 350 15.03 10.35 -0.22
C GLU A 350 15.75 11.18 -1.28
N TYR A 351 17.04 10.96 -1.43
CA TYR A 351 17.83 11.46 -2.55
C TYR A 351 18.01 10.35 -3.58
N ARG A 352 17.82 10.68 -4.86
CA ARG A 352 17.89 9.76 -5.99
C ARG A 352 18.98 10.15 -6.97
N ASN A 353 19.77 9.15 -7.41
CA ASN A 353 20.78 9.28 -8.45
C ASN A 353 20.56 8.16 -9.47
N MET A 354 20.16 8.52 -10.67
CA MET A 354 19.60 7.60 -11.66
C MET A 354 20.26 7.78 -13.01
N SER A 355 20.34 6.72 -13.81
CA SER A 355 20.61 6.84 -15.24
C SER A 355 19.42 7.48 -15.93
N ALA A 356 19.63 8.08 -17.10
CA ALA A 356 18.57 8.75 -17.86
C ALA A 356 17.43 7.82 -18.29
N THR A 357 17.72 6.55 -18.45
CA THR A 357 16.77 5.49 -18.84
C THR A 357 16.04 4.83 -17.68
N TYR A 358 16.44 5.12 -16.43
CA TYR A 358 15.78 4.56 -15.25
C TYR A 358 14.59 5.42 -14.83
N ILE A 359 13.46 4.77 -14.55
CA ILE A 359 12.25 5.40 -14.04
C ILE A 359 12.03 4.92 -12.60
N PRO A 360 12.16 5.80 -11.58
CA PRO A 360 11.88 5.45 -10.19
C PRO A 360 10.39 5.21 -10.01
N MET A 361 10.03 4.34 -9.04
CA MET A 361 8.63 3.98 -8.81
C MET A 361 7.92 3.62 -10.13
N TYR A 362 8.53 2.73 -10.92
CA TYR A 362 8.02 2.39 -12.24
C TYR A 362 6.56 1.97 -12.23
N PHE A 363 6.17 1.21 -11.19
CA PHE A 363 4.80 0.82 -10.89
C PHE A 363 4.21 1.77 -9.85
N ASP A 364 3.79 2.94 -10.30
CA ASP A 364 3.20 3.99 -9.47
C ASP A 364 1.68 4.12 -9.66
N SER A 365 1.10 5.16 -9.10
CA SER A 365 -0.32 5.44 -9.20
C SER A 365 -0.80 5.75 -10.63
N PHE A 366 0.08 6.12 -11.55
CA PHE A 366 -0.27 6.40 -12.95
C PHE A 366 0.00 5.22 -13.89
N TYR A 367 0.59 4.12 -13.38
CA TYR A 367 1.07 3.04 -14.24
C TYR A 367 0.01 2.46 -15.18
N GLU A 368 -1.22 2.23 -14.70
CA GLU A 368 -2.30 1.66 -15.51
C GLU A 368 -2.69 2.51 -16.73
N LEU A 369 -2.38 3.80 -16.71
CA LEU A 369 -2.55 4.71 -17.84
C LEU A 369 -1.27 4.81 -18.66
N GLU A 370 -0.15 5.05 -17.97
CA GLU A 370 1.16 5.27 -18.62
C GLU A 370 1.68 4.05 -19.35
N ARG A 371 1.28 2.85 -18.95
CA ARG A 371 1.65 1.63 -19.68
C ARG A 371 1.21 1.65 -21.13
N TYR A 372 0.13 2.42 -21.47
CA TYR A 372 -0.36 2.61 -22.83
C TYR A 372 -0.03 3.98 -23.42
N GLN A 373 0.17 4.98 -22.59
CA GLN A 373 0.45 6.34 -22.99
C GLN A 373 1.35 7.05 -21.97
N SER A 374 2.66 6.97 -22.21
CA SER A 374 3.68 7.47 -21.27
C SER A 374 3.71 9.00 -21.17
N ASN A 375 3.27 9.70 -22.22
CA ASN A 375 3.23 11.15 -22.26
C ASN A 375 1.83 11.63 -22.63
N LEU A 376 1.07 12.05 -21.63
CA LEU A 376 -0.30 12.54 -21.79
C LEU A 376 -0.38 13.86 -22.58
N GLN A 377 0.74 14.55 -22.81
CA GLN A 377 0.82 15.78 -23.59
C GLN A 377 1.28 15.55 -25.03
N SER A 378 1.81 14.36 -25.33
CA SER A 378 2.25 14.01 -26.67
C SER A 378 1.05 13.69 -27.55
N ASN A 379 1.03 14.27 -28.75
CA ASN A 379 0.07 13.88 -29.79
C ASN A 379 0.42 12.52 -30.43
N ILE A 380 1.51 11.89 -29.97
CA ILE A 380 1.95 10.57 -30.45
C ILE A 380 1.72 9.56 -29.31
N PRO A 381 0.76 8.64 -29.43
CA PRO A 381 0.58 7.56 -28.46
C PRO A 381 1.83 6.69 -28.41
N GLN A 382 2.41 6.56 -27.21
CA GLN A 382 3.64 5.81 -26.99
C GLN A 382 3.54 5.08 -25.64
N THR A 383 3.92 3.81 -25.58
CA THR A 383 3.89 3.06 -24.33
C THR A 383 5.02 3.50 -23.38
N LYS A 384 4.85 3.27 -22.09
CA LYS A 384 5.88 3.57 -21.08
C LYS A 384 7.18 2.82 -21.34
N LEU A 385 7.08 1.55 -21.76
CA LEU A 385 8.23 0.71 -22.05
C LEU A 385 8.95 1.18 -23.33
N GLU A 386 8.20 1.48 -24.39
CA GLU A 386 8.75 2.02 -25.64
C GLU A 386 9.50 3.34 -25.40
N ALA A 387 8.87 4.29 -24.70
CA ALA A 387 9.50 5.56 -24.35
C ALA A 387 10.81 5.39 -23.56
N ALA A 388 10.82 4.45 -22.60
CA ALA A 388 12.01 4.17 -21.81
C ALA A 388 13.13 3.50 -22.62
N LYS A 389 12.79 2.66 -23.60
CA LYS A 389 13.77 2.03 -24.50
C LYS A 389 14.35 3.00 -25.53
N LEU A 390 13.60 4.02 -25.92
CA LEU A 390 14.05 5.06 -26.86
C LEU A 390 14.86 6.17 -26.18
N ALA A 391 14.86 6.24 -24.85
CA ALA A 391 15.68 7.19 -24.12
C ALA A 391 17.18 6.87 -24.32
N ASP A 392 18.00 7.93 -24.43
CA ASP A 392 19.44 7.79 -24.61
C ASP A 392 20.11 7.20 -23.34
N PRO A 393 20.71 6.01 -23.42
CA PRO A 393 21.34 5.35 -22.27
C PRO A 393 22.63 6.06 -21.81
N ASP A 394 23.23 6.90 -22.66
CA ASP A 394 24.46 7.64 -22.39
C ASP A 394 24.21 9.09 -21.97
N ALA A 395 22.94 9.50 -21.93
CA ALA A 395 22.57 10.83 -21.46
C ALA A 395 22.96 11.07 -20.00
N ALA A 396 23.04 12.34 -19.61
CA ALA A 396 23.43 12.76 -18.27
C ALA A 396 22.53 12.12 -17.18
N LYS A 397 23.14 11.72 -16.06
CA LYS A 397 22.42 11.18 -14.91
C LYS A 397 21.41 12.17 -14.36
N ILE A 398 20.25 11.65 -14.03
CA ILE A 398 19.15 12.39 -13.39
C ILE A 398 19.32 12.30 -11.87
N LYS A 399 19.25 13.45 -11.19
CA LYS A 399 19.36 13.55 -9.74
C LYS A 399 18.18 14.36 -9.20
N GLY A 400 17.76 14.06 -7.98
CA GLY A 400 16.71 14.82 -7.33
C GLY A 400 16.29 14.25 -5.99
N TYR A 401 15.15 14.73 -5.53
CA TYR A 401 14.63 14.41 -4.21
C TYR A 401 13.21 13.89 -4.31
N PHE A 402 12.89 12.98 -3.40
CA PHE A 402 11.55 12.51 -3.13
C PHE A 402 11.29 12.63 -1.63
N THR A 403 10.12 13.05 -1.24
CA THR A 403 9.75 13.15 0.18
C THR A 403 8.30 12.72 0.37
N THR A 404 8.05 11.86 1.34
CA THR A 404 6.71 11.58 1.86
C THR A 404 6.56 12.23 3.23
N VAL A 405 5.44 12.89 3.48
CA VAL A 405 5.04 13.41 4.78
C VAL A 405 3.68 12.82 5.13
N LEU A 406 3.58 12.14 6.26
CA LEU A 406 2.33 11.64 6.81
C LEU A 406 2.12 12.25 8.20
N PHE A 407 1.05 13.02 8.34
CA PHE A 407 0.61 13.58 9.61
C PHE A 407 -0.68 12.88 10.05
N ASN A 408 -0.65 12.34 11.25
CA ASN A 408 -1.83 11.74 11.89
C ASN A 408 -2.12 12.44 13.20
N PHE A 409 -3.34 12.89 13.37
CA PHE A 409 -3.84 13.51 14.59
C PHE A 409 -5.17 12.86 14.97
N TYR A 410 -5.13 11.88 15.87
CA TYR A 410 -6.26 11.02 16.23
C TYR A 410 -6.90 10.38 14.99
N ARG A 411 -8.02 10.92 14.51
CA ARG A 411 -8.78 10.45 13.36
C ARG A 411 -8.48 11.21 12.07
N ILE A 412 -7.76 12.34 12.16
CA ILE A 412 -7.36 13.15 11.00
C ILE A 412 -6.06 12.56 10.45
N ALA A 413 -6.03 12.30 9.15
CA ALA A 413 -4.83 11.89 8.44
C ALA A 413 -4.60 12.78 7.22
N ILE A 414 -3.38 13.27 7.07
CA ILE A 414 -2.93 14.06 5.92
C ILE A 414 -1.63 13.45 5.43
N GLU A 415 -1.58 13.09 4.16
CA GLU A 415 -0.38 12.59 3.51
C GLU A 415 -0.02 13.43 2.31
N SER A 416 1.28 13.67 2.11
CA SER A 416 1.80 14.35 0.93
C SER A 416 3.06 13.65 0.43
N ASN A 417 3.17 13.47 -0.88
CA ASN A 417 4.40 13.07 -1.53
C ASN A 417 4.81 14.17 -2.51
N TYR A 418 6.08 14.49 -2.51
CA TYR A 418 6.65 15.44 -3.46
C TYR A 418 7.95 14.89 -4.03
N GLU A 419 8.12 15.00 -5.34
CA GLU A 419 9.38 14.68 -6.01
C GLU A 419 9.73 15.76 -7.02
N ASN A 420 11.03 15.97 -7.18
CA ASN A 420 11.60 16.89 -8.15
C ASN A 420 12.97 16.37 -8.61
N TYR A 421 13.14 16.27 -9.92
CA TYR A 421 14.37 15.77 -10.53
C TYR A 421 14.93 16.79 -11.52
N SER A 422 16.23 16.65 -11.82
CA SER A 422 16.85 17.41 -12.90
C SER A 422 16.20 17.15 -14.25
N GLY A 423 16.03 18.18 -15.06
CA GLY A 423 15.34 18.15 -16.34
C GLY A 423 13.94 18.77 -16.28
N PRO A 424 13.32 19.04 -17.43
CA PRO A 424 12.02 19.70 -17.50
C PRO A 424 10.87 18.73 -17.18
N ASN A 425 9.77 19.26 -16.63
CA ASN A 425 8.52 18.54 -16.33
C ASN A 425 8.70 17.30 -15.44
N ASN A 426 9.65 17.35 -14.50
CA ASN A 426 10.06 16.22 -13.68
C ASN A 426 9.55 16.27 -12.22
N SER A 427 8.68 17.23 -11.90
CA SER A 427 8.06 17.29 -10.57
C SER A 427 6.75 16.50 -10.52
N ARG A 428 6.47 15.91 -9.35
CA ARG A 428 5.19 15.27 -9.03
C ARG A 428 4.77 15.63 -7.62
N ILE A 429 3.46 15.71 -7.41
CA ILE A 429 2.87 15.90 -6.08
C ILE A 429 1.69 14.95 -5.88
N PHE A 430 1.54 14.47 -4.66
CA PHE A 430 0.36 13.81 -4.15
C PHE A 430 -0.03 14.46 -2.81
N VAL A 431 -1.33 14.67 -2.62
CA VAL A 431 -1.89 15.07 -1.33
C VAL A 431 -3.14 14.24 -1.08
N GLY A 432 -3.20 13.57 0.06
CA GLY A 432 -4.36 12.84 0.53
C GLY A 432 -4.83 13.40 1.87
N VAL A 433 -6.14 13.48 2.08
CA VAL A 433 -6.73 13.99 3.30
C VAL A 433 -7.88 13.10 3.77
N TYR A 434 -7.95 12.86 5.05
CA TYR A 434 -9.08 12.25 5.74
C TYR A 434 -9.35 13.05 7.01
N VAL A 435 -10.43 13.83 7.01
CA VAL A 435 -10.74 14.79 8.06
C VAL A 435 -12.19 14.63 8.53
N PRO A 436 -12.46 13.78 9.54
CA PRO A 436 -13.75 13.72 10.18
C PRO A 436 -13.91 14.91 11.15
N LEU A 437 -14.89 15.75 10.89
CA LEU A 437 -15.27 16.89 11.74
C LEU A 437 -16.40 16.45 12.68
N GLY A 438 -16.01 15.89 13.81
CA GLY A 438 -16.91 15.23 14.74
C GLY A 438 -17.60 14.02 14.13
N THR A 439 -18.90 13.86 14.41
CA THR A 439 -19.76 12.81 13.83
C THR A 439 -20.65 13.30 12.69
N LEU A 440 -20.57 14.60 12.38
CA LEU A 440 -21.49 15.27 11.47
C LEU A 440 -20.96 15.33 10.03
N VAL A 441 -19.67 15.63 9.84
CA VAL A 441 -19.10 15.89 8.51
C VAL A 441 -17.80 15.10 8.32
N LEU A 442 -17.63 14.50 7.16
CA LEU A 442 -16.37 13.90 6.70
C LEU A 442 -15.93 14.60 5.42
N LEU A 443 -14.69 15.07 5.41
CA LEU A 443 -13.97 15.45 4.20
C LEU A 443 -12.91 14.37 3.93
N ASN A 444 -13.01 13.72 2.78
CA ASN A 444 -12.07 12.68 2.34
C ASN A 444 -11.70 12.90 0.89
N GLY A 445 -10.44 12.70 0.54
CA GLY A 445 -10.05 12.80 -0.84
C GLY A 445 -8.55 12.77 -1.06
N TYR A 446 -8.19 12.76 -2.34
CA TYR A 446 -6.80 12.88 -2.76
C TYR A 446 -6.69 13.71 -4.03
N TYR A 447 -5.54 14.28 -4.21
CA TYR A 447 -5.11 14.97 -5.43
C TYR A 447 -3.69 14.52 -5.78
N MET A 448 -3.44 14.30 -7.07
CA MET A 448 -2.11 14.02 -7.59
C MET A 448 -1.90 14.68 -8.94
N LYS A 449 -0.69 15.13 -9.16
CA LYS A 449 -0.26 15.72 -10.42
C LYS A 449 1.20 15.40 -10.71
N LYS A 450 1.54 15.31 -12.00
CA LYS A 450 2.90 15.10 -12.49
C LYS A 450 3.26 16.01 -13.63
N GLY A 451 4.55 16.09 -13.94
CA GLY A 451 5.05 16.77 -15.12
C GLY A 451 4.89 18.29 -15.07
N PHE A 452 5.30 18.93 -13.98
CA PHE A 452 5.34 20.38 -13.83
C PHE A 452 6.73 20.83 -13.36
N ASP A 453 7.08 22.07 -13.61
CA ASP A 453 8.35 22.68 -13.21
C ASP A 453 8.17 23.75 -12.13
N GLU A 454 7.08 24.52 -12.20
CA GLU A 454 6.83 25.62 -11.29
C GLU A 454 5.82 25.22 -10.19
N ASN A 455 6.12 25.57 -8.94
CA ASN A 455 5.25 25.26 -7.80
C ASN A 455 3.81 25.79 -7.94
N LYS A 456 3.60 26.91 -8.67
CA LYS A 456 2.25 27.44 -8.96
C LYS A 456 1.40 26.50 -9.80
N GLU A 457 2.02 25.59 -10.56
CA GLU A 457 1.32 24.61 -11.38
C GLU A 457 0.94 23.34 -10.59
N ALA A 458 1.53 23.13 -9.40
CA ALA A 458 1.36 21.92 -8.62
C ALA A 458 -0.11 21.56 -8.32
N PHE A 459 -0.99 22.54 -8.16
CA PHE A 459 -2.41 22.37 -7.87
C PHE A 459 -3.35 22.75 -9.01
N LYS A 460 -2.83 22.98 -10.22
CA LYS A 460 -3.66 23.24 -11.40
C LYS A 460 -4.33 21.96 -11.87
N LEU A 461 -5.65 21.97 -12.01
CA LEU A 461 -6.42 20.87 -12.61
C LEU A 461 -6.27 20.92 -14.13
N ASP A 462 -5.56 19.96 -14.68
CA ASP A 462 -5.32 19.77 -16.11
C ASP A 462 -5.21 18.27 -16.46
N ASP A 463 -4.79 17.96 -17.68
CA ASP A 463 -4.66 16.61 -18.21
C ASP A 463 -3.57 15.77 -17.52
N ARG A 464 -2.78 16.36 -16.62
CA ARG A 464 -1.73 15.71 -15.85
C ARG A 464 -2.13 15.50 -14.38
N SER A 465 -3.36 15.87 -14.03
CA SER A 465 -3.87 15.77 -12.67
C SER A 465 -4.98 14.74 -12.54
N GLN A 466 -5.04 14.12 -11.36
CA GLN A 466 -6.10 13.19 -10.93
C GLN A 466 -6.54 13.54 -9.53
N GLY A 467 -7.74 13.11 -9.16
CA GLY A 467 -8.18 13.27 -7.80
C GLY A 467 -9.58 12.73 -7.54
N ALA A 468 -9.89 12.61 -6.27
CA ALA A 468 -11.23 12.39 -5.79
C ALA A 468 -11.45 13.26 -4.55
N LEU A 469 -12.65 13.81 -4.44
CA LEU A 469 -13.08 14.55 -3.27
C LEU A 469 -14.46 14.05 -2.87
N GLU A 470 -14.62 13.73 -1.60
CA GLU A 470 -15.88 13.37 -0.98
C GLU A 470 -16.17 14.30 0.20
N LEU A 471 -17.35 14.91 0.19
CA LEU A 471 -17.95 15.55 1.34
C LEU A 471 -19.14 14.69 1.78
N ALA A 472 -19.10 14.16 2.99
CA ALA A 472 -20.21 13.40 3.56
C ALA A 472 -20.79 14.14 4.75
N ILE A 473 -22.14 14.25 4.82
CA ILE A 473 -22.88 14.90 5.89
C ILE A 473 -23.80 13.85 6.52
N ASN A 474 -23.57 13.56 7.80
CA ASN A 474 -24.36 12.60 8.55
C ASN A 474 -25.61 13.28 9.11
N LEU A 475 -26.79 12.79 8.73
CA LEU A 475 -28.09 13.27 9.17
C LEU A 475 -28.68 12.44 10.32
N GLY A 476 -27.91 11.47 10.86
CA GLY A 476 -28.32 10.56 11.93
C GLY A 476 -28.96 9.27 11.42
N PHE A 477 -29.97 9.34 10.56
CA PHE A 477 -30.65 8.18 9.96
C PHE A 477 -30.05 7.77 8.60
N ALA A 478 -29.35 8.69 7.95
CA ALA A 478 -28.64 8.48 6.68
C ALA A 478 -27.54 9.53 6.54
N ALA A 479 -26.65 9.35 5.59
CA ALA A 479 -25.69 10.37 5.21
C ALA A 479 -25.87 10.75 3.74
N VAL A 480 -25.70 12.03 3.46
CA VAL A 480 -25.57 12.57 2.09
C VAL A 480 -24.11 12.64 1.74
N ARG A 481 -23.70 12.01 0.64
CA ARG A 481 -22.34 12.02 0.14
C ARG A 481 -22.27 12.69 -1.22
N LEU A 482 -21.45 13.72 -1.32
CA LEU A 482 -21.13 14.41 -2.55
C LEU A 482 -19.73 13.98 -2.97
N GLN A 483 -19.62 13.31 -4.10
CA GLN A 483 -18.33 12.84 -4.62
C GLN A 483 -18.05 13.48 -5.98
N ASN A 484 -16.84 13.96 -6.14
CA ASN A 484 -16.27 14.32 -7.45
C ASN A 484 -15.01 13.48 -7.64
N VAL A 485 -14.96 12.72 -8.73
CA VAL A 485 -13.83 11.85 -9.06
C VAL A 485 -13.33 12.21 -10.45
N ARG A 486 -12.10 12.67 -10.55
CA ARG A 486 -11.42 12.90 -11.81
C ARG A 486 -10.78 11.61 -12.29
N LYS A 487 -11.32 11.05 -13.38
CA LYS A 487 -10.86 9.84 -14.03
C LYS A 487 -10.33 10.11 -15.43
N TRP A 488 -9.66 9.11 -15.97
CA TRP A 488 -9.12 9.15 -17.31
C TRP A 488 -10.00 8.31 -18.24
N VAL A 489 -10.41 8.93 -19.34
CA VAL A 489 -11.21 8.29 -20.39
C VAL A 489 -10.43 8.42 -21.70
N TYR A 490 -10.35 7.33 -22.45
CA TYR A 490 -9.74 7.37 -23.77
C TYR A 490 -10.69 8.04 -24.76
N ASP A 491 -10.23 9.13 -25.38
CA ASP A 491 -10.96 9.81 -26.45
C ASP A 491 -10.51 9.27 -27.82
N THR A 492 -11.41 8.56 -28.49
CA THR A 492 -11.13 7.97 -29.82
C THR A 492 -10.90 9.02 -30.92
N ALA A 493 -11.39 10.26 -30.75
CA ALA A 493 -11.22 11.32 -31.72
C ALA A 493 -9.81 11.90 -31.67
N SER A 494 -9.27 12.14 -30.46
CA SER A 494 -7.90 12.65 -30.28
C SER A 494 -6.86 11.54 -30.21
N GLY A 495 -7.27 10.28 -29.94
CA GLY A 495 -6.36 9.16 -29.74
C GLY A 495 -5.60 9.23 -28.40
N GLN A 496 -6.12 9.95 -27.42
CA GLN A 496 -5.45 10.22 -26.14
C GLN A 496 -6.38 9.98 -24.95
N TYR A 497 -5.78 9.70 -23.79
CA TYR A 497 -6.51 9.75 -22.52
C TYR A 497 -6.76 11.21 -22.13
N GLN A 498 -8.00 11.53 -21.81
CA GLN A 498 -8.42 12.83 -21.31
C GLN A 498 -8.98 12.69 -19.90
N ALA A 499 -8.69 13.68 -19.05
CA ALA A 499 -9.26 13.73 -17.73
C ALA A 499 -10.74 14.13 -17.80
N GLN A 500 -11.59 13.41 -17.10
CA GLN A 500 -13.03 13.64 -17.01
C GLN A 500 -13.48 13.57 -15.56
N ASP A 501 -14.33 14.53 -15.17
CA ASP A 501 -14.89 14.58 -13.83
C ASP A 501 -16.21 13.79 -13.79
N GLU A 502 -16.30 12.82 -12.87
CA GLU A 502 -17.50 12.12 -12.51
C GLU A 502 -18.08 12.70 -11.22
N GLN A 503 -19.35 13.00 -11.21
CA GLN A 503 -20.04 13.52 -10.05
C GLN A 503 -21.08 12.52 -9.56
N LYS A 504 -21.12 12.33 -8.23
CA LYS A 504 -22.07 11.43 -7.57
C LYS A 504 -22.70 12.13 -6.40
N VAL A 505 -24.01 11.99 -6.30
CA VAL A 505 -24.78 12.35 -5.11
C VAL A 505 -25.38 11.06 -4.58
N LEU A 506 -24.99 10.66 -3.38
CA LEU A 506 -25.36 9.40 -2.77
C LEU A 506 -26.07 9.63 -1.44
N PHE A 507 -27.07 8.81 -1.17
CA PHE A 507 -27.68 8.63 0.14
C PHE A 507 -27.21 7.26 0.65
N SER A 508 -26.45 7.27 1.74
CA SER A 508 -25.90 6.05 2.34
C SER A 508 -26.60 5.77 3.66
N SER A 509 -26.98 4.52 3.90
CA SER A 509 -27.41 4.11 5.23
C SER A 509 -26.21 4.05 6.16
N ASN A 510 -26.36 4.56 7.39
CA ASN A 510 -25.43 4.38 8.52
C ASN A 510 -23.94 4.61 8.20
N LEU A 511 -23.55 5.86 7.96
CA LEU A 511 -22.14 6.25 7.98
C LEU A 511 -21.71 6.63 9.40
N THR A 512 -20.87 5.81 10.00
CA THR A 512 -20.12 6.17 11.23
C THR A 512 -18.78 6.78 10.82
N PHE A 513 -18.57 8.03 11.15
CA PHE A 513 -17.31 8.74 10.88
C PHE A 513 -16.29 8.53 11.99
#